data_f5bcd0cf6944b72f71158d46b9727154
#
_entry.id   f5bcd0cf6944b72f71158d46b9727154
#
_cell.length_a   1.000
_cell.length_b   1.000
_cell.length_c   1.000
_cell.angle_alpha   90.00
_cell.angle_beta   90.00
_cell.angle_gamma   90.00
#
_symmetry.space_group_name_H-M   'P 1'
#
loop_
_entity.id
_entity.type
_entity.pdbx_description
1 polymer ?
#
loop_
_entity_poly.entity_id
_entity_poly.type
_entity_poly.pdbx_seq_one_letter_code
_entity_poly.pdbx_strand_id
1 'polypeptide(L)'
;MKIATITCHNVYNYGASLQAYALQRYLSQEGHDVEIIDYKPYYLNSRYNWRHIPAESRLYPYKDYVGTQCIYFLLKNRKIYKTIGRKRKFDDFRQKFLTLTDNTYTSAEELRATPPQADLYIAGSDQIWNTAVSYT
;
A
#
# COMPACT_ATOMS: atom_id res chain seq x y z
N MET A 1 18.43 -5.16 17.97
CA MET A 1 17.51 -6.18 17.45
C MET A 1 17.06 -5.75 16.07
N LYS A 2 16.86 -6.69 15.15
CA LYS A 2 16.20 -6.42 13.87
C LYS A 2 14.69 -6.56 14.03
N ILE A 3 13.94 -5.49 13.72
CA ILE A 3 12.48 -5.46 13.87
C ILE A 3 11.83 -5.25 12.50
N ALA A 4 10.90 -6.12 12.16
CA ALA A 4 10.07 -5.96 10.96
C ALA A 4 8.67 -5.48 11.37
N THR A 5 8.23 -4.35 10.80
CA THR A 5 6.90 -3.82 11.08
C THR A 5 5.98 -4.04 9.88
N ILE A 6 4.75 -4.49 10.12
CA ILE A 6 3.72 -4.56 9.09
C ILE A 6 2.67 -3.48 9.35
N THR A 7 2.43 -2.63 8.35
CA THR A 7 1.50 -1.51 8.43
C THR A 7 0.98 -1.12 7.04
N CYS A 8 -0.14 -0.41 6.99
CA CYS A 8 -0.71 0.08 5.72
C CYS A 8 0.10 1.25 5.13
N HIS A 9 1.40 1.08 4.91
CA HIS A 9 2.30 2.13 4.42
C HIS A 9 2.05 2.52 2.95
N ASN A 10 1.52 1.61 2.13
CA ASN A 10 1.32 1.81 0.68
C ASN A 10 -0.08 2.34 0.34
N VAL A 11 -0.66 3.17 1.20
CA VAL A 11 -1.93 3.85 0.96
C VAL A 11 -1.70 5.36 0.88
N TYR A 12 -2.49 6.06 0.03
CA TYR A 12 -2.39 7.51 -0.12
C TYR A 12 -3.20 8.25 0.96
N ASN A 13 -2.86 7.96 2.21
CA ASN A 13 -3.47 8.50 3.42
C ASN A 13 -2.40 9.07 4.34
N TYR A 14 -2.55 10.34 4.74
CA TYR A 14 -1.59 11.03 5.60
C TYR A 14 -1.41 10.34 6.95
N GLY A 15 -2.52 9.91 7.58
CA GLY A 15 -2.47 9.24 8.87
C GLY A 15 -1.66 7.94 8.82
N ALA A 16 -1.93 7.09 7.82
CA ALA A 16 -1.22 5.83 7.64
C ALA A 16 0.28 6.04 7.34
N SER A 17 0.61 7.01 6.47
CA SER A 17 2.01 7.32 6.14
C SER A 17 2.78 7.86 7.34
N LEU A 18 2.18 8.78 8.10
CA LEU A 18 2.80 9.36 9.30
C LEU A 18 2.94 8.34 10.42
N GLN A 19 1.97 7.46 10.60
CA GLN A 19 2.02 6.40 11.58
C GLN A 19 3.14 5.38 11.27
N ALA A 20 3.25 4.95 10.01
CA ALA A 20 4.33 4.05 9.59
C ALA A 20 5.70 4.68 9.87
N TYR A 21 5.86 5.95 9.51
CA TYR A 21 7.09 6.70 9.78
C TYR A 21 7.36 6.88 11.28
N ALA A 22 6.36 7.27 12.07
CA ALA A 22 6.51 7.51 13.49
C ALA A 22 6.91 6.23 14.24
N LEU A 23 6.27 5.10 13.93
CA LEU A 23 6.61 3.82 14.55
C LEU A 23 8.04 3.39 14.20
N GLN A 24 8.41 3.45 12.90
CA GLN A 24 9.78 3.14 12.48
C GLN A 24 10.79 4.05 13.14
N ARG A 25 10.53 5.35 13.16
CA ARG A 25 11.43 6.35 13.75
C ARG A 25 11.60 6.16 15.25
N TYR A 26 10.51 5.91 15.97
CA TYR A 26 10.55 5.65 17.41
C TYR A 26 11.41 4.44 17.73
N LEU A 27 11.16 3.30 17.11
CA LEU A 27 11.92 2.08 17.34
C LEU A 27 13.40 2.22 16.92
N SER A 28 13.69 2.98 15.86
CA SER A 28 15.08 3.26 15.45
C SER A 28 15.79 4.16 16.46
N GLN A 29 15.11 5.09 17.12
CA GLN A 29 15.67 5.93 18.18
C GLN A 29 15.98 5.12 19.45
N GLU A 30 15.24 4.03 19.70
CA GLU A 30 15.52 3.08 20.78
C GLU A 30 16.71 2.14 20.44
N GLY A 31 17.39 2.35 19.31
CA GLY A 31 18.59 1.60 18.94
C GLY A 31 18.31 0.29 18.20
N HIS A 32 17.15 0.14 17.62
CA HIS A 32 16.78 -1.05 16.82
C HIS A 32 17.00 -0.81 15.33
N ASP A 33 17.31 -1.88 14.60
CA ASP A 33 17.32 -1.91 13.13
C ASP A 33 15.89 -2.24 12.66
N VAL A 34 15.22 -1.28 12.01
CA VAL A 34 13.78 -1.36 11.75
C VAL A 34 13.48 -1.24 10.27
N GLU A 35 12.82 -2.26 9.74
CA GLU A 35 12.31 -2.29 8.37
C GLU A 35 10.78 -2.40 8.38
N ILE A 36 10.13 -1.76 7.42
CA ILE A 36 8.69 -1.96 7.15
C ILE A 36 8.55 -3.02 6.09
N ILE A 37 7.75 -4.05 6.34
CA ILE A 37 7.44 -5.09 5.35
C ILE A 37 6.73 -4.46 4.16
N ASP A 38 7.33 -4.53 2.96
CA ASP A 38 6.78 -3.95 1.75
C ASP A 38 5.61 -4.80 1.19
N TYR A 39 4.51 -4.81 1.96
CA TYR A 39 3.28 -5.53 1.62
C TYR A 39 2.34 -4.65 0.81
N LYS A 40 2.13 -5.02 -0.46
CA LYS A 40 1.35 -4.26 -1.45
C LYS A 40 0.22 -5.09 -2.06
N PRO A 41 -0.76 -5.53 -1.28
CA PRO A 41 -1.85 -6.31 -1.83
C PRO A 41 -2.66 -5.48 -2.81
N TYR A 42 -3.10 -6.12 -3.89
CA TYR A 42 -3.77 -5.46 -5.01
C TYR A 42 -4.99 -4.62 -4.60
N TYR A 43 -5.77 -5.08 -3.63
CA TYR A 43 -7.00 -4.42 -3.18
C TYR A 43 -6.77 -3.06 -2.51
N LEU A 44 -5.65 -2.85 -1.83
CA LEU A 44 -5.32 -1.57 -1.18
C LEU A 44 -5.10 -0.43 -2.18
N ASN A 45 -4.62 -0.76 -3.37
CA ASN A 45 -4.28 0.21 -4.42
C ASN A 45 -5.25 0.21 -5.60
N SER A 46 -6.33 -0.56 -5.56
CA SER A 46 -7.28 -0.71 -6.67
C SER A 46 -7.84 0.63 -7.15
N ARG A 47 -8.09 1.58 -6.25
CA ARG A 47 -8.58 2.94 -6.59
C ARG A 47 -7.61 3.74 -7.46
N TYR A 48 -6.31 3.47 -7.37
CA TYR A 48 -5.26 4.18 -8.11
C TYR A 48 -4.77 3.41 -9.32
N ASN A 49 -5.22 2.15 -9.48
CA ASN A 49 -4.94 1.36 -10.65
C ASN A 49 -5.87 1.83 -11.79
N TRP A 50 -5.28 2.37 -12.85
CA TRP A 50 -6.03 2.91 -13.99
C TRP A 50 -6.80 1.83 -14.80
N ARG A 51 -6.38 0.56 -14.69
CA ARG A 51 -7.05 -0.58 -15.33
C ARG A 51 -8.18 -1.19 -14.49
N HIS A 52 -8.29 -0.80 -13.22
CA HIS A 52 -9.29 -1.37 -12.34
C HIS A 52 -10.66 -0.70 -12.55
N ILE A 53 -11.62 -1.47 -13.04
CA ILE A 53 -13.04 -1.08 -13.13
C ILE A 53 -13.74 -1.70 -11.91
N PRO A 54 -14.29 -0.90 -10.97
CA PRO A 54 -14.98 -1.43 -9.80
C PRO A 54 -16.19 -2.29 -10.18
N ALA A 55 -16.49 -3.29 -9.37
CA ALA A 55 -17.61 -4.22 -9.60
C ALA A 55 -18.97 -3.50 -9.64
N GLU A 56 -19.10 -2.37 -8.93
CA GLU A 56 -20.31 -1.55 -8.90
C GLU A 56 -20.49 -0.70 -10.18
N SER A 57 -19.48 -0.67 -11.04
CA SER A 57 -19.56 0.10 -12.31
C SER A 57 -20.43 -0.60 -13.33
N ARG A 58 -21.30 0.18 -14.01
CA ARG A 58 -22.06 -0.31 -15.17
C ARG A 58 -21.17 -0.83 -16.31
N LEU A 59 -19.90 -0.46 -16.33
CA LEU A 59 -18.91 -0.90 -17.32
C LEU A 59 -18.20 -2.19 -16.91
N TYR A 60 -18.43 -2.70 -15.71
CA TYR A 60 -17.76 -3.90 -15.18
C TYR A 60 -17.95 -5.16 -16.05
N PRO A 61 -19.14 -5.44 -16.61
CA PRO A 61 -19.32 -6.59 -17.50
C PRO A 61 -18.43 -6.55 -18.76
N TYR A 62 -17.98 -5.36 -19.14
CA TYR A 62 -17.16 -5.12 -20.32
C TYR A 62 -15.70 -4.79 -19.99
N LYS A 63 -15.24 -5.12 -18.78
CA LYS A 63 -13.91 -4.76 -18.25
C LYS A 63 -12.74 -5.23 -19.13
N ASP A 64 -12.92 -6.33 -19.86
CA ASP A 64 -11.88 -6.96 -20.68
C ASP A 64 -11.76 -6.34 -22.08
N TYR A 65 -12.72 -5.49 -22.48
CA TYR A 65 -12.66 -4.79 -23.76
C TYR A 65 -11.76 -3.56 -23.67
N VAL A 66 -10.79 -3.45 -24.58
CA VAL A 66 -9.84 -2.32 -24.63
C VAL A 66 -10.55 -0.98 -24.74
N GLY A 67 -11.62 -0.89 -25.55
CA GLY A 67 -12.43 0.32 -25.67
C GLY A 67 -13.06 0.77 -24.36
N THR A 68 -13.58 -0.18 -23.56
CA THR A 68 -14.15 0.11 -22.24
C THR A 68 -13.08 0.60 -21.26
N GLN A 69 -11.91 0.00 -21.30
CA GLN A 69 -10.77 0.44 -20.49
C GLN A 69 -10.32 1.85 -20.86
N CYS A 70 -10.29 2.17 -22.18
CA CYS A 70 -9.96 3.51 -22.65
C CYS A 70 -11.01 4.56 -22.22
N ILE A 71 -12.31 4.27 -22.37
CA ILE A 71 -13.39 5.16 -21.94
C ILE A 71 -13.33 5.37 -20.43
N TYR A 72 -13.19 4.31 -19.65
CA TYR A 72 -13.08 4.40 -18.21
C TYR A 72 -11.84 5.20 -17.77
N PHE A 73 -10.72 4.98 -18.45
CA PHE A 73 -9.49 5.75 -18.25
C PHE A 73 -9.69 7.24 -18.54
N LEU A 74 -10.34 7.60 -19.65
CA LEU A 74 -10.62 9.01 -19.99
C LEU A 74 -11.54 9.67 -18.97
N LEU A 75 -12.61 8.98 -18.55
CA LEU A 75 -13.55 9.47 -17.55
C LEU A 75 -12.88 9.63 -16.16
N LYS A 76 -12.00 8.70 -15.80
CA LYS A 76 -11.24 8.71 -14.54
C LYS A 76 -10.15 9.78 -14.56
N ASN A 77 -9.53 10.05 -15.71
CA ASN A 77 -8.44 11.02 -15.84
C ASN A 77 -8.87 12.46 -15.55
N ARG A 78 -10.11 12.85 -15.79
CA ARG A 78 -10.58 14.18 -15.33
C ARG A 78 -10.44 14.38 -13.81
N LYS A 79 -10.49 13.29 -13.03
CA LYS A 79 -10.25 13.32 -11.58
C LYS A 79 -8.78 13.08 -11.21
N ILE A 80 -8.04 12.35 -12.03
CA ILE A 80 -6.64 11.96 -11.78
C ILE A 80 -5.69 13.15 -11.88
N TYR A 81 -5.91 14.11 -12.78
CA TYR A 81 -5.03 15.30 -12.85
C TYR A 81 -4.92 16.04 -11.52
N LYS A 82 -5.99 16.03 -10.72
CA LYS A 82 -5.96 16.60 -9.34
C LYS A 82 -5.24 15.69 -8.33
N THR A 83 -5.09 14.40 -8.64
CA THR A 83 -4.52 13.40 -7.71
C THR A 83 -3.07 13.02 -8.03
N ILE A 84 -2.57 13.28 -9.25
CA ILE A 84 -1.19 12.93 -9.64
C ILE A 84 -0.17 13.64 -8.75
N GLY A 85 -0.33 14.93 -8.52
CA GLY A 85 0.56 15.70 -7.65
C GLY A 85 0.55 15.21 -6.19
N ARG A 86 -0.63 14.79 -5.71
CA ARG A 86 -0.78 14.20 -4.39
C ARG A 86 -0.09 12.82 -4.32
N LYS A 87 -0.36 11.96 -5.30
CA LYS A 87 0.27 10.63 -5.38
C LYS A 87 1.78 10.74 -5.35
N ARG A 88 2.36 11.60 -6.19
CA ARG A 88 3.81 11.82 -6.26
C ARG A 88 4.40 12.21 -4.90
N LYS A 89 3.75 13.12 -4.16
CA LYS A 89 4.21 13.51 -2.82
C LYS A 89 4.24 12.35 -1.84
N PHE A 90 3.28 11.42 -1.90
CA PHE A 90 3.28 10.23 -1.06
C PHE A 90 4.37 9.24 -1.47
N ASP A 91 4.58 9.06 -2.78
CA ASP A 91 5.63 8.18 -3.29
C ASP A 91 7.01 8.72 -2.92
N ASP A 92 7.24 10.02 -3.09
CA ASP A 92 8.48 10.72 -2.70
C ASP A 92 8.72 10.62 -1.17
N PHE A 93 7.67 10.81 -0.35
CA PHE A 93 7.75 10.67 1.10
C PHE A 93 8.15 9.24 1.48
N ARG A 94 7.50 8.23 0.91
CA ARG A 94 7.77 6.83 1.19
C ARG A 94 9.21 6.46 0.82
N GLN A 95 9.65 6.85 -0.37
CA GLN A 95 11.00 6.58 -0.84
C GLN A 95 12.09 7.26 0.00
N LYS A 96 11.79 8.46 0.51
CA LYS A 96 12.77 9.27 1.25
C LYS A 96 12.85 8.93 2.74
N PHE A 97 11.74 8.54 3.36
CA PHE A 97 11.63 8.47 4.81
C PHE A 97 11.33 7.08 5.37
N LEU A 98 10.87 6.12 4.56
CA LEU A 98 10.58 4.78 5.01
C LEU A 98 11.67 3.80 4.55
N THR A 99 12.17 3.01 5.47
CA THR A 99 13.05 1.86 5.17
C THR A 99 12.15 0.65 4.99
N LEU A 100 12.09 0.14 3.78
CA LEU A 100 11.27 -1.02 3.42
C LEU A 100 12.16 -2.25 3.29
N THR A 101 11.56 -3.45 3.44
CA THR A 101 12.24 -4.70 3.12
C THR A 101 12.61 -4.77 1.65
N ASP A 102 13.69 -5.47 1.30
CA ASP A 102 14.15 -5.64 -0.08
C ASP A 102 13.12 -6.37 -0.96
N ASN A 103 12.39 -7.33 -0.36
CA ASN A 103 11.34 -8.05 -1.04
C ASN A 103 10.00 -7.33 -0.92
N THR A 104 9.29 -7.23 -2.04
CA THR A 104 7.89 -6.76 -2.09
C THR A 104 6.96 -7.97 -2.10
N TYR A 105 5.93 -7.95 -1.27
CA TYR A 105 4.93 -8.99 -1.14
C TYR A 105 3.58 -8.49 -1.65
N THR A 106 2.95 -9.25 -2.54
CA THR A 106 1.65 -8.90 -3.14
C THR A 106 0.50 -9.73 -2.57
N SER A 107 0.81 -10.85 -1.95
CA SER A 107 -0.16 -11.73 -1.31
C SER A 107 0.31 -12.22 0.07
N ALA A 108 -0.63 -12.70 0.86
CA ALA A 108 -0.34 -13.27 2.18
C ALA A 108 0.41 -14.61 2.06
N GLU A 109 0.18 -15.34 0.96
CA GLU A 109 0.86 -16.59 0.66
C GLU A 109 2.36 -16.36 0.42
N GLU A 110 2.71 -15.34 -0.37
CA GLU A 110 4.11 -14.95 -0.59
C GLU A 110 4.80 -14.58 0.71
N LEU A 111 4.13 -13.78 1.55
CA LEU A 111 4.68 -13.38 2.84
C LEU A 111 4.88 -14.56 3.80
N ARG A 112 3.97 -15.55 3.78
CA ARG A 112 4.11 -16.78 4.58
C ARG A 112 5.20 -17.71 4.06
N ALA A 113 5.36 -17.78 2.75
CA ALA A 113 6.37 -18.65 2.12
C ALA A 113 7.80 -18.14 2.37
N THR A 114 7.99 -16.84 2.34
CA THR A 114 9.32 -16.21 2.47
C THR A 114 9.25 -14.97 3.39
N PRO A 115 9.01 -15.16 4.69
CA PRO A 115 8.96 -14.03 5.61
C PRO A 115 10.32 -13.32 5.69
N PRO A 116 10.35 -11.99 5.82
CA PRO A 116 11.60 -11.27 6.03
C PRO A 116 12.23 -11.72 7.36
N GLN A 117 13.55 -11.81 7.41
CA GLN A 117 14.28 -12.22 8.61
C GLN A 117 14.27 -11.06 9.63
N ALA A 118 13.68 -11.30 10.79
CA ALA A 118 13.65 -10.34 11.91
C ALA A 118 13.59 -11.07 13.26
N ASP A 119 14.09 -10.42 14.31
CA ASP A 119 14.02 -10.92 15.68
C ASP A 119 12.61 -10.71 16.27
N LEU A 120 11.91 -9.65 15.81
CA LEU A 120 10.58 -9.28 16.28
C LEU A 120 9.74 -8.74 15.13
N TYR A 121 8.48 -9.15 15.11
CA TYR A 121 7.48 -8.61 14.16
C TYR A 121 6.44 -7.78 14.93
N ILE A 122 6.22 -6.55 14.46
CA ILE A 122 5.25 -5.64 15.07
C ILE A 122 4.17 -5.28 14.06
N ALA A 123 2.91 -5.54 14.41
CA ALA A 123 1.77 -5.05 13.66
C ALA A 123 1.45 -3.61 14.11
N GLY A 124 1.61 -2.65 13.20
CA GLY A 124 1.37 -1.24 13.47
C GLY A 124 0.10 -0.75 12.79
N SER A 125 -0.95 -0.47 13.51
CA SER A 125 -2.18 0.22 13.11
C SER A 125 -3.47 -0.54 13.42
N ASP A 126 -4.49 0.23 13.76
CA ASP A 126 -5.88 -0.21 13.91
C ASP A 126 -6.47 -0.78 12.60
N GLN A 127 -6.04 -0.27 11.44
CA GLN A 127 -6.49 -0.73 10.13
C GLN A 127 -6.09 -2.17 9.81
N ILE A 128 -5.07 -2.73 10.47
CA ILE A 128 -4.69 -4.14 10.32
C ILE A 128 -5.79 -5.08 10.84
N TRP A 129 -6.56 -4.64 11.81
CA TRP A 129 -7.67 -5.39 12.39
C TRP A 129 -9.00 -5.18 11.67
N ASN A 130 -9.04 -4.30 10.67
CA ASN A 130 -10.23 -4.05 9.88
C ASN A 130 -10.37 -5.08 8.77
N THR A 131 -11.27 -6.04 8.94
CA THR A 131 -11.54 -7.11 7.98
C THR A 131 -11.97 -6.60 6.60
N ALA A 132 -12.56 -5.42 6.50
CA ALA A 132 -12.91 -4.78 5.23
C ALA A 132 -11.70 -4.21 4.47
N VAL A 133 -10.57 -4.02 5.14
CA VAL A 133 -9.33 -3.47 4.56
C VAL A 133 -8.23 -4.53 4.48
N SER A 134 -8.28 -5.53 5.34
CA SER A 134 -7.15 -6.39 5.61
C SER A 134 -7.40 -7.80 5.21
N TYR A 135 -7.88 -8.42 4.52
CA TYR A 135 -7.75 -9.91 4.39
C TYR A 135 -9.01 -10.66 3.93
N THR A 136 -9.66 -10.17 2.94
CA THR A 136 -10.45 -11.10 2.12
C THR A 136 -9.64 -11.60 0.94
#